data_2d18d44f32e9267d460c1010490f57c9
#
_entry.id   2d18d44f32e9267d460c1010490f57c9
#
_cell.length_a   1.000
_cell.length_b   1.000
_cell.length_c   1.000
_cell.angle_alpha   90.00
_cell.angle_beta   90.00
_cell.angle_gamma   90.00
#
_symmetry.space_group_name_H-M   'P 1'
#
loop_
_entity.id
_entity.type
_entity.pdbx_description
1 polymer ?
#
loop_
_entity_poly.entity_id
_entity_poly.type
_entity_poly.pdbx_seq_one_letter_code
_entity_poly.pdbx_strand_id
1 'polypeptide(L)'
;MSPLEIRDAAIRRDGRELWSGLDLDVAPGELIAVLGPSGSGKTTLLQAILGLEPLSAGSIRALGEPVRRRGNRRIGYLPQSRPLARDTAMRGRDLVALGVDGHRFGLPFPRRGDRARIDALLTAVGADGYADRPVGVLSGGEQQRLRVGQALADDPRLLLADEPLTSLDLANQQAVVRLIDEHRRTGAAVLLVTHDVNPILDKVDRILYLANGRFTLGAPRDVLTSEVLSDLYGAPVFVLRAGGRLVVVGAPDAEESHHHHDHDPHPHSHGAAS
;
A
#
# COMPACT_ATOMS: atom_id res chain seq x y z
N MET A 1 -20.71 9.58 -8.42
CA MET A 1 -19.44 10.12 -8.94
C MET A 1 -18.34 9.19 -8.48
N SER A 2 -17.52 8.66 -9.38
CA SER A 2 -16.45 7.71 -9.06
C SER A 2 -15.35 8.39 -8.23
N PRO A 3 -14.93 7.83 -7.09
CA PRO A 3 -13.83 8.34 -6.29
C PRO A 3 -12.48 8.30 -7.01
N LEU A 4 -12.28 7.36 -7.95
CA LEU A 4 -11.07 7.26 -8.77
C LEU A 4 -11.45 6.78 -10.17
N GLU A 5 -10.94 7.47 -11.18
CA GLU A 5 -11.06 7.11 -12.59
C GLU A 5 -9.68 7.17 -13.23
N ILE A 6 -9.27 6.08 -13.85
CA ILE A 6 -8.02 5.96 -14.62
C ILE A 6 -8.41 5.58 -16.03
N ARG A 7 -7.84 6.24 -17.05
CA ARG A 7 -8.15 6.01 -18.47
C ARG A 7 -6.86 5.91 -19.26
N ASP A 8 -6.70 4.76 -19.92
CA ASP A 8 -5.59 4.43 -20.83
C ASP A 8 -4.23 4.86 -20.25
N ALA A 9 -4.06 4.66 -18.92
CA ALA A 9 -2.90 5.16 -18.23
C ALA A 9 -1.69 4.25 -18.41
N ALA A 10 -0.53 4.88 -18.58
CA ALA A 10 0.75 4.21 -18.65
C ALA A 10 1.79 4.89 -17.77
N ILE A 11 2.70 4.10 -17.20
CA ILE A 11 3.87 4.61 -16.46
C ILE A 11 5.15 4.00 -16.99
N ARG A 12 6.13 4.87 -17.23
CA ARG A 12 7.52 4.52 -17.50
C ARG A 12 8.42 5.04 -16.39
N ARG A 13 9.38 4.23 -15.98
CA ARG A 13 10.42 4.63 -15.04
C ARG A 13 11.78 4.09 -15.51
N ASP A 14 12.79 4.97 -15.54
CA ASP A 14 14.16 4.63 -15.94
C ASP A 14 14.22 3.93 -17.32
N GLY A 15 13.38 4.39 -18.27
CA GLY A 15 13.28 3.83 -19.62
C GLY A 15 12.47 2.54 -19.73
N ARG A 16 12.08 1.91 -18.62
CA ARG A 16 11.26 0.69 -18.57
C ARG A 16 9.79 1.04 -18.40
N GLU A 17 8.92 0.45 -19.21
CA GLU A 17 7.48 0.50 -19.03
C GLU A 17 7.09 -0.43 -17.85
N LEU A 18 6.44 0.14 -16.84
CA LEU A 18 5.94 -0.63 -15.69
C LEU A 18 4.59 -1.27 -16.01
N TRP A 19 3.72 -0.54 -16.67
CA TRP A 19 2.43 -0.99 -17.23
C TRP A 19 1.86 0.09 -18.15
N SER A 20 0.96 -0.31 -19.05
CA SER A 20 0.28 0.56 -20.01
C SER A 20 -1.15 0.12 -20.29
N GLY A 21 -1.98 1.06 -20.78
CA GLY A 21 -3.38 0.79 -21.11
C GLY A 21 -4.27 0.51 -19.90
N LEU A 22 -3.91 1.02 -18.69
CA LEU A 22 -4.70 0.76 -17.49
C LEU A 22 -5.98 1.60 -17.48
N ASP A 23 -7.11 0.90 -17.50
CA ASP A 23 -8.44 1.45 -17.23
C ASP A 23 -8.97 0.95 -15.89
N LEU A 24 -9.34 1.87 -15.01
CA LEU A 24 -9.88 1.54 -13.70
C LEU A 24 -10.88 2.60 -13.23
N ASP A 25 -12.07 2.15 -12.85
CA ASP A 25 -13.06 2.92 -12.09
C ASP A 25 -13.21 2.31 -10.71
N VAL A 26 -13.18 3.14 -9.67
CA VAL A 26 -13.41 2.68 -8.29
C VAL A 26 -14.71 3.27 -7.79
N ALA A 27 -15.60 2.42 -7.30
CA ALA A 27 -16.89 2.83 -6.77
C ALA A 27 -16.78 3.32 -5.30
N PRO A 28 -17.72 4.15 -4.82
CA PRO A 28 -17.83 4.46 -3.39
C PRO A 28 -18.00 3.18 -2.56
N GLY A 29 -17.25 3.06 -1.48
CA GLY A 29 -17.28 1.89 -0.60
C GLY A 29 -16.62 0.64 -1.16
N GLU A 30 -15.93 0.73 -2.30
CA GLU A 30 -15.22 -0.38 -2.90
C GLU A 30 -13.80 -0.51 -2.35
N LEU A 31 -13.35 -1.75 -2.10
CA LEU A 31 -11.98 -2.08 -1.76
C LEU A 31 -11.33 -2.87 -2.90
N ILE A 32 -10.31 -2.28 -3.51
CA ILE A 32 -9.48 -2.92 -4.52
C ILE A 32 -8.11 -3.25 -3.93
N ALA A 33 -7.74 -4.53 -3.97
CA ALA A 33 -6.38 -4.94 -3.65
C ALA A 33 -5.49 -4.84 -4.90
N VAL A 34 -4.34 -4.19 -4.76
CA VAL A 34 -3.30 -4.13 -5.81
C VAL A 34 -2.19 -5.10 -5.46
N LEU A 35 -2.06 -6.16 -6.25
CA LEU A 35 -1.12 -7.26 -6.05
C LEU A 35 -0.07 -7.29 -7.16
N GLY A 36 0.98 -8.08 -6.95
CA GLY A 36 2.04 -8.31 -7.93
C GLY A 36 3.42 -8.36 -7.27
N PRO A 37 4.45 -8.81 -8.01
CA PRO A 37 5.82 -8.91 -7.50
C PRO A 37 6.44 -7.54 -7.17
N SER A 38 7.56 -7.55 -6.45
CA SER A 38 8.35 -6.34 -6.22
C SER A 38 8.75 -5.70 -7.55
N GLY A 39 8.72 -4.38 -7.61
CA GLY A 39 9.05 -3.65 -8.85
C GLY A 39 7.98 -3.64 -9.96
N SER A 40 6.81 -4.25 -9.77
CA SER A 40 5.72 -4.23 -10.77
C SER A 40 5.00 -2.87 -10.91
N GLY A 41 5.35 -1.87 -10.10
CA GLY A 41 4.78 -0.52 -10.20
C GLY A 41 3.58 -0.25 -9.29
N LYS A 42 3.30 -1.09 -8.28
CA LYS A 42 2.18 -0.91 -7.33
C LYS A 42 2.26 0.43 -6.58
N THR A 43 3.38 0.67 -5.89
CA THR A 43 3.64 1.95 -5.19
C THR A 43 3.64 3.13 -6.17
N THR A 44 4.19 2.94 -7.37
CA THR A 44 4.21 3.96 -8.43
C THR A 44 2.79 4.33 -8.88
N LEU A 45 1.86 3.36 -8.94
CA LEU A 45 0.45 3.63 -9.19
C LEU A 45 -0.14 4.54 -8.11
N LEU A 46 0.09 4.24 -6.82
CA LEU A 46 -0.38 5.10 -5.73
C LEU A 46 0.24 6.50 -5.81
N GLN A 47 1.53 6.61 -6.14
CA GLN A 47 2.21 7.89 -6.33
C GLN A 47 1.64 8.69 -7.51
N ALA A 48 1.25 8.02 -8.60
CA ALA A 48 0.58 8.67 -9.72
C ALA A 48 -0.79 9.22 -9.32
N ILE A 49 -1.58 8.46 -8.55
CA ILE A 49 -2.89 8.91 -8.02
C ILE A 49 -2.71 10.10 -7.06
N LEU A 50 -1.59 10.19 -6.34
CA LEU A 50 -1.26 11.34 -5.50
C LEU A 50 -0.68 12.53 -6.29
N GLY A 51 -0.42 12.37 -7.60
CA GLY A 51 0.22 13.39 -8.44
C GLY A 51 1.72 13.57 -8.15
N LEU A 52 2.35 12.61 -7.50
CA LEU A 52 3.78 12.60 -7.18
C LEU A 52 4.62 12.01 -8.33
N GLU A 53 4.04 11.09 -9.09
CA GLU A 53 4.65 10.46 -10.26
C GLU A 53 3.85 10.84 -11.52
N PRO A 54 4.49 11.34 -12.60
CA PRO A 54 3.79 11.66 -13.83
C PRO A 54 3.44 10.40 -14.61
N LEU A 55 2.28 10.42 -15.28
CA LEU A 55 1.94 9.41 -16.29
C LEU A 55 2.77 9.64 -17.57
N SER A 56 3.11 8.56 -18.27
CA SER A 56 3.67 8.62 -19.63
C SER A 56 2.56 8.70 -20.69
N ALA A 57 1.36 8.23 -20.41
CA ALA A 57 0.15 8.36 -21.24
C ALA A 57 -1.11 8.25 -20.40
N GLY A 58 -2.25 8.65 -20.96
CA GLY A 58 -3.55 8.55 -20.33
C GLY A 58 -3.84 9.64 -19.30
N SER A 59 -4.78 9.38 -18.40
CA SER A 59 -5.21 10.35 -17.37
C SER A 59 -5.72 9.68 -16.09
N ILE A 60 -5.58 10.41 -14.97
CA ILE A 60 -6.18 10.03 -13.67
C ILE A 60 -7.03 11.18 -13.16
N ARG A 61 -8.24 10.86 -12.73
CA ARG A 61 -9.14 11.77 -12.01
C ARG A 61 -9.43 11.17 -10.64
N ALA A 62 -9.26 11.96 -9.60
CA ALA A 62 -9.58 11.57 -8.24
C ALA A 62 -10.65 12.52 -7.69
N LEU A 63 -11.74 11.96 -7.15
CA LEU A 63 -12.89 12.70 -6.61
C LEU A 63 -13.49 13.70 -7.62
N GLY A 64 -13.45 13.32 -8.90
CA GLY A 64 -13.98 14.11 -10.02
C GLY A 64 -13.06 15.19 -10.55
N GLU A 65 -11.86 15.36 -10.00
CA GLU A 65 -10.87 16.34 -10.42
C GLU A 65 -9.65 15.66 -11.06
N PRO A 66 -9.03 16.24 -12.09
CA PRO A 66 -7.74 15.77 -12.57
C PRO A 66 -6.69 15.81 -11.44
N VAL A 67 -5.91 14.74 -11.33
CA VAL A 67 -4.84 14.67 -10.34
C VAL A 67 -3.79 15.75 -10.61
N ARG A 68 -3.36 16.44 -9.55
CA ARG A 68 -2.37 17.53 -9.59
C ARG A 68 -1.36 17.38 -8.45
N ARG A 69 -0.15 17.91 -8.62
CA ARG A 69 0.92 17.92 -7.59
C ARG A 69 0.55 18.59 -6.26
N ARG A 70 -0.55 19.32 -6.22
CA ARG A 70 -0.98 20.05 -5.01
C ARG A 70 -1.58 19.19 -3.91
N GLY A 71 -1.78 17.89 -4.19
CA GLY A 71 -2.48 16.99 -3.29
C GLY A 71 -3.97 17.29 -3.17
N ASN A 72 -4.71 16.39 -2.55
CA ASN A 72 -6.14 16.54 -2.25
C ASN A 72 -6.37 16.00 -0.84
N ARG A 73 -6.87 16.83 0.09
CA ARG A 73 -7.12 16.45 1.49
C ARG A 73 -8.12 15.32 1.67
N ARG A 74 -8.99 15.13 0.68
CA ARG A 74 -9.99 14.07 0.69
C ARG A 74 -9.41 12.72 0.24
N ILE A 75 -8.08 12.67 -0.03
CA ILE A 75 -7.31 11.46 -0.27
C ILE A 75 -6.44 11.22 0.96
N GLY A 76 -6.72 10.14 1.69
CA GLY A 76 -5.86 9.64 2.75
C GLY A 76 -4.74 8.78 2.14
N TYR A 77 -3.53 8.92 2.64
CA TYR A 77 -2.42 8.09 2.22
C TYR A 77 -1.71 7.46 3.41
N LEU A 78 -1.62 6.15 3.38
CA LEU A 78 -0.87 5.34 4.34
C LEU A 78 0.35 4.77 3.61
N PRO A 79 1.53 5.40 3.73
CA PRO A 79 2.73 4.95 3.03
C PRO A 79 3.26 3.64 3.62
N GLN A 80 4.05 2.91 2.83
CA GLN A 80 4.81 1.77 3.31
C GLN A 80 5.69 2.20 4.50
N SER A 81 5.47 1.55 5.63
CA SER A 81 6.00 2.00 6.91
C SER A 81 7.33 1.37 7.24
N ARG A 82 8.35 2.21 7.45
CA ARG A 82 9.50 1.82 8.26
C ARG A 82 9.22 2.19 9.72
N PRO A 83 9.65 1.40 10.70
CA PRO A 83 9.57 1.78 12.12
C PRO A 83 10.19 3.17 12.32
N LEU A 84 9.53 4.00 13.12
CA LEU A 84 10.09 5.29 13.50
C LEU A 84 11.31 5.08 14.39
N ALA A 85 12.30 5.94 14.27
CA ALA A 85 13.53 5.86 15.05
C ALA A 85 13.21 5.92 16.55
N ARG A 86 13.96 5.16 17.36
CA ARG A 86 13.71 5.03 18.82
C ARG A 86 13.81 6.37 19.58
N ASP A 87 14.55 7.31 19.07
CA ASP A 87 14.74 8.66 19.60
C ASP A 87 13.66 9.66 19.16
N THR A 88 12.66 9.21 18.39
CA THR A 88 11.55 10.07 17.97
C THR A 88 10.68 10.44 19.17
N ALA A 89 10.82 11.68 19.63
CA ALA A 89 10.15 12.20 20.83
C ALA A 89 8.68 12.60 20.61
N MET A 90 8.20 12.65 19.36
CA MET A 90 6.82 12.95 19.01
C MET A 90 5.87 11.99 19.73
N ARG A 91 4.78 12.48 20.32
CA ARG A 91 3.78 11.63 20.96
C ARG A 91 2.83 11.02 19.94
N GLY A 92 2.20 9.89 20.28
CA GLY A 92 1.21 9.24 19.43
C GLY A 92 0.08 10.18 19.01
N ARG A 93 -0.44 11.01 19.93
CA ARG A 93 -1.48 12.00 19.61
C ARG A 93 -1.02 13.09 18.65
N ASP A 94 0.26 13.49 18.73
CA ASP A 94 0.81 14.51 17.82
C ASP A 94 0.96 13.94 16.40
N LEU A 95 1.30 12.66 16.26
CA LEU A 95 1.32 11.96 14.98
C LEU A 95 -0.07 11.96 14.33
N VAL A 96 -1.12 11.62 15.09
CA VAL A 96 -2.51 11.64 14.58
C VAL A 96 -2.95 13.07 14.25
N ALA A 97 -2.56 14.05 15.09
CA ALA A 97 -2.86 15.47 14.88
C ALA A 97 -2.30 16.01 13.56
N LEU A 98 -1.14 15.52 13.10
CA LEU A 98 -0.60 15.88 11.78
C LEU A 98 -1.56 15.54 10.63
N GLY A 99 -2.42 14.55 10.77
CA GLY A 99 -3.45 14.24 9.79
C GLY A 99 -4.59 15.27 9.77
N VAL A 100 -4.85 15.95 10.90
CA VAL A 100 -5.90 16.97 11.04
C VAL A 100 -5.41 18.36 10.61
N ASP A 101 -4.20 18.75 10.99
CA ASP A 101 -3.69 20.12 10.86
C ASP A 101 -2.33 20.27 10.16
N GLY A 102 -1.64 19.19 9.83
CA GLY A 102 -0.31 19.19 9.23
C GLY A 102 -0.18 19.96 7.90
N HIS A 103 -1.29 20.37 7.30
CA HIS A 103 -1.36 21.22 6.11
C HIS A 103 -1.42 22.71 6.42
N ARG A 104 -1.54 23.09 7.71
CA ARG A 104 -1.67 24.50 8.14
C ARG A 104 -0.29 25.07 8.46
N PHE A 105 0.05 26.17 7.81
CA PHE A 105 1.22 26.97 8.17
C PHE A 105 0.90 27.88 9.35
N GLY A 106 1.80 27.94 10.32
CA GLY A 106 1.72 28.84 11.48
C GLY A 106 1.80 28.13 12.83
N LEU A 107 1.55 28.86 13.90
CA LEU A 107 1.51 28.29 15.26
C LEU A 107 0.34 27.30 15.36
N PRO A 108 0.55 26.10 15.89
CA PRO A 108 -0.46 25.06 16.02
C PRO A 108 -1.43 25.42 17.17
N PHE A 109 -2.33 26.37 16.94
CA PHE A 109 -3.45 26.56 17.83
C PHE A 109 -4.55 25.59 17.44
N PRO A 110 -4.82 24.53 18.28
CA PRO A 110 -5.90 23.59 18.00
C PRO A 110 -7.22 24.38 17.96
N ARG A 111 -7.96 24.23 16.85
CA ARG A 111 -9.30 24.79 16.75
C ARG A 111 -10.23 24.07 17.74
N ARG A 112 -11.27 24.79 18.17
CA ARG A 112 -12.33 24.21 18.99
C ARG A 112 -12.91 22.99 18.23
N GLY A 113 -12.71 21.78 18.73
CA GLY A 113 -13.11 20.52 18.07
C GLY A 113 -11.97 19.67 17.54
N ASP A 114 -10.80 20.20 17.17
CA ASP A 114 -9.66 19.40 16.68
C ASP A 114 -9.22 18.38 17.73
N ARG A 115 -9.20 18.78 19.01
CA ARG A 115 -8.83 17.91 20.13
C ARG A 115 -9.82 16.74 20.29
N ALA A 116 -11.11 17.03 20.29
CA ALA A 116 -12.13 15.98 20.39
C ALA A 116 -12.09 15.01 19.20
N ARG A 117 -11.78 15.52 18.00
CA ARG A 117 -11.58 14.69 16.80
C ARG A 117 -10.35 13.80 16.93
N ILE A 118 -9.22 14.33 17.41
CA ILE A 118 -8.01 13.56 17.65
C ILE A 118 -8.26 12.47 18.69
N ASP A 119 -8.92 12.81 19.82
CA ASP A 119 -9.26 11.85 20.87
C ASP A 119 -10.19 10.73 20.33
N ALA A 120 -11.20 11.08 19.53
CA ALA A 120 -12.07 10.10 18.88
C ALA A 120 -11.31 9.17 17.92
N LEU A 121 -10.34 9.70 17.14
CA LEU A 121 -9.49 8.89 16.28
C LEU A 121 -8.57 7.96 17.08
N LEU A 122 -7.98 8.46 18.16
CA LEU A 122 -7.13 7.65 19.04
C LEU A 122 -7.92 6.49 19.65
N THR A 123 -9.15 6.74 20.08
CA THR A 123 -10.06 5.69 20.56
C THR A 123 -10.41 4.70 19.45
N ALA A 124 -10.75 5.19 18.25
CA ALA A 124 -11.08 4.34 17.09
C ALA A 124 -9.94 3.40 16.72
N VAL A 125 -8.68 3.87 16.76
CA VAL A 125 -7.51 3.03 16.47
C VAL A 125 -7.01 2.25 17.70
N GLY A 126 -7.70 2.32 18.85
CA GLY A 126 -7.32 1.63 20.08
C GLY A 126 -6.01 2.11 20.69
N ALA A 127 -5.74 3.42 20.60
CA ALA A 127 -4.49 4.03 21.04
C ALA A 127 -4.58 4.79 22.36
N ASP A 128 -5.72 4.77 23.06
CA ASP A 128 -5.96 5.53 24.30
C ASP A 128 -4.86 5.29 25.36
N GLY A 129 -4.40 4.06 25.51
CA GLY A 129 -3.43 3.68 26.53
C GLY A 129 -2.00 4.13 26.27
N TYR A 130 -1.69 4.61 25.03
CA TYR A 130 -0.32 4.99 24.64
C TYR A 130 -0.25 6.28 23.82
N ALA A 131 -1.36 7.01 23.68
CA ALA A 131 -1.44 8.25 22.89
C ALA A 131 -0.42 9.32 23.31
N ASP A 132 -0.09 9.39 24.60
CA ASP A 132 0.85 10.37 25.15
C ASP A 132 2.30 9.87 25.23
N ARG A 133 2.56 8.62 24.83
CA ARG A 133 3.91 8.05 24.78
C ARG A 133 4.66 8.49 23.51
N PRO A 134 5.99 8.64 23.57
CA PRO A 134 6.80 8.87 22.38
C PRO A 134 6.62 7.73 21.38
N VAL A 135 6.42 8.05 20.08
CA VAL A 135 6.19 7.02 19.04
C VAL A 135 7.39 6.10 18.84
N GLY A 136 8.61 6.59 19.09
CA GLY A 136 9.84 5.80 18.96
C GLY A 136 9.94 4.60 19.92
N VAL A 137 9.22 4.60 21.05
CA VAL A 137 9.22 3.50 22.02
C VAL A 137 8.01 2.55 21.87
N LEU A 138 7.12 2.83 20.92
CA LEU A 138 5.94 2.01 20.64
C LEU A 138 6.32 0.81 19.77
N SER A 139 5.57 -0.29 19.91
CA SER A 139 5.68 -1.43 19.01
C SER A 139 5.30 -1.06 17.57
N GLY A 140 5.77 -1.85 16.59
CA GLY A 140 5.42 -1.62 15.18
C GLY A 140 3.90 -1.60 14.93
N GLY A 141 3.14 -2.47 15.60
CA GLY A 141 1.69 -2.50 15.51
C GLY A 141 1.01 -1.25 16.11
N GLU A 142 1.50 -0.75 17.26
CA GLU A 142 1.01 0.50 17.84
C GLU A 142 1.31 1.70 16.94
N GLN A 143 2.53 1.78 16.40
CA GLN A 143 2.90 2.83 15.43
C GLN A 143 2.02 2.77 14.18
N GLN A 144 1.74 1.57 13.67
CA GLN A 144 0.91 1.40 12.47
C GLN A 144 -0.53 1.82 12.70
N ARG A 145 -1.14 1.49 13.84
CA ARG A 145 -2.48 1.96 14.19
C ARG A 145 -2.56 3.48 14.27
N LEU A 146 -1.55 4.14 14.86
CA LEU A 146 -1.49 5.61 14.88
C LEU A 146 -1.39 6.21 13.47
N ARG A 147 -0.63 5.58 12.55
CA ARG A 147 -0.55 6.01 11.14
C ARG A 147 -1.87 5.82 10.41
N VAL A 148 -2.61 4.74 10.68
CA VAL A 148 -3.97 4.59 10.18
C VAL A 148 -4.85 5.73 10.69
N GLY A 149 -4.81 6.04 12.00
CA GLY A 149 -5.51 7.19 12.56
C GLY A 149 -5.15 8.52 11.89
N GLN A 150 -3.86 8.75 11.62
CA GLN A 150 -3.38 9.90 10.86
C GLN A 150 -3.95 9.94 9.44
N ALA A 151 -3.93 8.82 8.71
CA ALA A 151 -4.43 8.76 7.33
C ALA A 151 -5.95 8.96 7.24
N LEU A 152 -6.70 8.57 8.28
CA LEU A 152 -8.15 8.73 8.37
C LEU A 152 -8.58 10.08 8.97
N ALA A 153 -7.64 10.90 9.42
CA ALA A 153 -7.92 12.09 10.21
C ALA A 153 -8.81 13.13 9.50
N ASP A 154 -8.71 13.27 8.20
CA ASP A 154 -9.54 14.20 7.41
C ASP A 154 -10.77 13.53 6.76
N ASP A 155 -11.17 12.35 7.25
CA ASP A 155 -12.30 11.58 6.72
C ASP A 155 -12.22 11.44 5.18
N PRO A 156 -11.14 10.82 4.68
CA PRO A 156 -10.87 10.76 3.25
C PRO A 156 -11.95 9.95 2.52
N ARG A 157 -12.32 10.42 1.31
CA ARG A 157 -13.21 9.69 0.42
C ARG A 157 -12.51 8.66 -0.46
N LEU A 158 -11.19 8.76 -0.55
CA LEU A 158 -10.30 7.80 -1.19
C LEU A 158 -9.15 7.54 -0.24
N LEU A 159 -8.97 6.30 0.19
CA LEU A 159 -7.83 5.85 0.99
C LEU A 159 -6.88 5.05 0.11
N LEU A 160 -5.64 5.47 0.05
CA LEU A 160 -4.54 4.77 -0.58
C LEU A 160 -3.65 4.18 0.51
N ALA A 161 -3.49 2.86 0.53
CA ALA A 161 -2.69 2.18 1.55
C ALA A 161 -1.58 1.34 0.87
N ASP A 162 -0.33 1.63 1.19
CA ASP A 162 0.84 0.95 0.64
C ASP A 162 1.43 0.01 1.69
N GLU A 163 1.24 -1.30 1.50
CA GLU A 163 1.73 -2.37 2.38
C GLU A 163 1.36 -2.16 3.88
N PRO A 164 0.09 -1.85 4.21
CA PRO A 164 -0.29 -1.45 5.57
C PRO A 164 -0.17 -2.57 6.61
N LEU A 165 -0.04 -3.82 6.18
CA LEU A 165 -0.06 -5.02 7.03
C LEU A 165 1.32 -5.65 7.19
N THR A 166 2.34 -5.15 6.48
CA THR A 166 3.69 -5.71 6.48
C THR A 166 4.33 -5.61 7.86
N SER A 167 5.01 -6.66 8.28
CA SER A 167 5.71 -6.77 9.59
C SER A 167 4.81 -6.69 10.81
N LEU A 168 3.49 -6.87 10.66
CA LEU A 168 2.55 -6.95 11.77
C LEU A 168 2.23 -8.40 12.13
N ASP A 169 2.07 -8.68 13.41
CA ASP A 169 1.46 -9.93 13.86
C ASP A 169 -0.02 -10.01 13.47
N LEU A 170 -0.59 -11.21 13.54
CA LEU A 170 -1.96 -11.47 13.11
C LEU A 170 -3.00 -10.58 13.82
N ALA A 171 -2.84 -10.32 15.11
CA ALA A 171 -3.79 -9.50 15.87
C ALA A 171 -3.76 -8.04 15.41
N ASN A 172 -2.57 -7.49 15.19
CA ASN A 172 -2.40 -6.14 14.65
C ASN A 172 -2.86 -6.04 13.19
N GLN A 173 -2.61 -7.04 12.34
CA GLN A 173 -3.16 -7.10 10.98
C GLN A 173 -4.68 -7.02 11.00
N GLN A 174 -5.34 -7.85 11.80
CA GLN A 174 -6.80 -7.85 11.94
C GLN A 174 -7.35 -6.50 12.45
N ALA A 175 -6.64 -5.85 13.37
CA ALA A 175 -7.04 -4.54 13.87
C ALA A 175 -6.98 -3.48 12.77
N VAL A 176 -5.88 -3.41 12.01
CA VAL A 176 -5.72 -2.48 10.88
C VAL A 176 -6.75 -2.76 9.78
N VAL A 177 -6.99 -4.02 9.43
CA VAL A 177 -7.99 -4.40 8.43
C VAL A 177 -9.38 -3.96 8.86
N ARG A 178 -9.75 -4.14 10.14
CA ARG A 178 -11.05 -3.65 10.65
C ARG A 178 -11.20 -2.15 10.51
N LEU A 179 -10.19 -1.36 10.88
CA LEU A 179 -10.23 0.09 10.78
C LEU A 179 -10.43 0.56 9.32
N ILE A 180 -9.71 -0.05 8.38
CA ILE A 180 -9.85 0.24 6.95
C ILE A 180 -11.26 -0.14 6.46
N ASP A 181 -11.77 -1.32 6.85
CA ASP A 181 -13.09 -1.81 6.44
C ASP A 181 -14.23 -0.97 7.04
N GLU A 182 -14.12 -0.56 8.31
CA GLU A 182 -15.07 0.35 8.96
C GLU A 182 -15.12 1.69 8.21
N HIS A 183 -13.96 2.26 7.87
CA HIS A 183 -13.92 3.50 7.08
C HIS A 183 -14.51 3.30 5.67
N ARG A 184 -14.21 2.20 4.99
CA ARG A 184 -14.80 1.83 3.69
C ARG A 184 -16.33 1.80 3.76
N ARG A 185 -16.91 1.26 4.82
CA ARG A 185 -18.37 1.18 5.01
C ARG A 185 -19.05 2.53 5.18
N THR A 186 -18.32 3.60 5.45
CA THR A 186 -18.85 4.97 5.38
C THR A 186 -19.03 5.50 3.95
N GLY A 187 -18.62 4.71 2.96
CA GLY A 187 -18.67 5.07 1.52
C GLY A 187 -17.33 5.52 0.95
N ALA A 188 -16.24 5.47 1.73
CA ALA A 188 -14.90 5.74 1.22
C ALA A 188 -14.42 4.60 0.31
N ALA A 189 -13.79 4.94 -0.83
CA ALA A 189 -13.11 3.96 -1.66
C ALA A 189 -11.72 3.66 -1.09
N VAL A 190 -11.26 2.41 -1.25
CA VAL A 190 -9.95 1.99 -0.75
C VAL A 190 -9.16 1.31 -1.86
N LEU A 191 -7.93 1.76 -2.07
CA LEU A 191 -6.93 1.09 -2.90
C LEU A 191 -5.79 0.62 -1.98
N LEU A 192 -5.63 -0.70 -1.84
CA LEU A 192 -4.70 -1.29 -0.88
C LEU A 192 -3.66 -2.15 -1.62
N VAL A 193 -2.42 -1.70 -1.60
CA VAL A 193 -1.28 -2.47 -2.11
C VAL A 193 -0.84 -3.47 -1.03
N THR A 194 -0.67 -4.72 -1.42
CA THR A 194 -0.11 -5.76 -0.54
C THR A 194 0.54 -6.87 -1.35
N HIS A 195 1.43 -7.62 -0.75
CA HIS A 195 1.96 -8.87 -1.29
C HIS A 195 1.22 -10.10 -0.76
N ASP A 196 0.50 -9.98 0.36
CA ASP A 196 -0.37 -11.04 0.91
C ASP A 196 -1.82 -10.55 0.98
N VAL A 197 -2.68 -11.16 0.18
CA VAL A 197 -4.12 -10.84 0.13
C VAL A 197 -4.91 -11.56 1.23
N ASN A 198 -4.37 -12.60 1.85
CA ASN A 198 -5.11 -13.46 2.78
C ASN A 198 -5.76 -12.70 3.95
N PRO A 199 -5.10 -11.71 4.59
CA PRO A 199 -5.72 -10.98 5.69
C PRO A 199 -6.95 -10.16 5.32
N ILE A 200 -7.12 -9.85 4.01
CA ILE A 200 -8.19 -8.96 3.50
C ILE A 200 -9.11 -9.65 2.49
N LEU A 201 -8.86 -10.91 2.14
CA LEU A 201 -9.50 -11.61 1.02
C LEU A 201 -11.03 -11.63 1.10
N ASP A 202 -11.59 -11.72 2.30
CA ASP A 202 -13.03 -11.72 2.56
C ASP A 202 -13.70 -10.32 2.43
N LYS A 203 -12.90 -9.27 2.24
CA LYS A 203 -13.33 -7.87 2.15
C LYS A 203 -13.04 -7.22 0.81
N VAL A 204 -12.20 -7.88 -0.01
CA VAL A 204 -11.79 -7.35 -1.32
C VAL A 204 -12.90 -7.57 -2.34
N ASP A 205 -13.31 -6.49 -2.99
CA ASP A 205 -14.31 -6.54 -4.06
C ASP A 205 -13.65 -6.91 -5.41
N ARG A 206 -12.52 -6.28 -5.73
CA ARG A 206 -11.72 -6.57 -6.93
C ARG A 206 -10.22 -6.59 -6.64
N ILE A 207 -9.51 -7.28 -7.48
CA ILE A 207 -8.04 -7.34 -7.49
C ILE A 207 -7.53 -6.73 -8.79
N LEU A 208 -6.58 -5.80 -8.68
CA LEU A 208 -5.71 -5.38 -9.76
C LEU A 208 -4.37 -6.09 -9.56
N TYR A 209 -4.05 -7.05 -10.42
CA TYR A 209 -2.78 -7.77 -10.38
C TYR A 209 -1.84 -7.23 -11.45
N LEU A 210 -0.66 -6.73 -11.04
CA LEU A 210 0.36 -6.16 -11.93
C LEU A 210 1.56 -7.09 -12.01
N ALA A 211 1.95 -7.55 -13.21
CA ALA A 211 3.18 -8.30 -13.42
C ALA A 211 3.67 -8.14 -14.88
N ASN A 212 4.98 -8.12 -15.07
CA ASN A 212 5.66 -8.12 -16.38
C ASN A 212 5.14 -7.04 -17.36
N GLY A 213 4.81 -5.85 -16.87
CA GLY A 213 4.28 -4.78 -17.73
C GLY A 213 2.80 -4.95 -18.10
N ARG A 214 2.17 -6.04 -17.70
CA ARG A 214 0.76 -6.39 -17.93
C ARG A 214 -0.03 -6.29 -16.64
N PHE A 215 -1.35 -6.30 -16.76
CA PHE A 215 -2.25 -6.36 -15.61
C PHE A 215 -3.48 -7.19 -15.89
N THR A 216 -4.13 -7.63 -14.82
CA THR A 216 -5.48 -8.17 -14.85
C THR A 216 -6.30 -7.55 -13.73
N LEU A 217 -7.59 -7.31 -13.98
CA LEU A 217 -8.53 -6.68 -13.05
C LEU A 217 -9.82 -7.50 -13.01
N GLY A 218 -10.26 -7.90 -11.83
CA GLY A 218 -11.50 -8.67 -11.69
C GLY A 218 -11.79 -9.06 -10.25
N ALA A 219 -12.83 -9.86 -10.03
CA ALA A 219 -13.12 -10.42 -8.72
C ALA A 219 -12.00 -11.36 -8.26
N PRO A 220 -11.76 -11.51 -6.93
CA PRO A 220 -10.68 -12.34 -6.42
C PRO A 220 -10.67 -13.78 -6.98
N ARG A 221 -11.86 -14.39 -7.14
CA ARG A 221 -12.03 -15.74 -7.68
C ARG A 221 -11.61 -15.86 -9.15
N ASP A 222 -11.74 -14.77 -9.92
CA ASP A 222 -11.49 -14.74 -11.35
C ASP A 222 -10.01 -14.40 -11.66
N VAL A 223 -9.38 -13.59 -10.83
CA VAL A 223 -7.98 -13.17 -10.96
C VAL A 223 -7.01 -14.16 -10.33
N LEU A 224 -7.32 -14.67 -9.12
CA LEU A 224 -6.44 -15.57 -8.38
C LEU A 224 -6.66 -17.03 -8.80
N THR A 225 -6.33 -17.32 -10.06
CA THR A 225 -6.34 -18.66 -10.67
C THR A 225 -4.97 -18.97 -11.25
N SER A 226 -4.61 -20.27 -11.30
CA SER A 226 -3.33 -20.69 -11.89
C SER A 226 -3.23 -20.29 -13.36
N GLU A 227 -4.32 -20.35 -14.11
CA GLU A 227 -4.39 -20.02 -15.54
C GLU A 227 -4.10 -18.52 -15.77
N VAL A 228 -4.83 -17.63 -15.10
CA VAL A 228 -4.69 -16.18 -15.25
C VAL A 228 -3.31 -15.71 -14.82
N LEU A 229 -2.80 -16.21 -13.69
CA LEU A 229 -1.48 -15.81 -13.22
C LEU A 229 -0.37 -16.39 -14.09
N SER A 230 -0.49 -17.63 -14.59
CA SER A 230 0.50 -18.19 -15.53
C SER A 230 0.56 -17.40 -16.83
N ASP A 231 -0.57 -16.98 -17.41
CA ASP A 231 -0.60 -16.10 -18.59
C ASP A 231 0.06 -14.74 -18.28
N LEU A 232 -0.26 -14.15 -17.14
CA LEU A 232 0.26 -12.84 -16.74
C LEU A 232 1.79 -12.86 -16.52
N TYR A 233 2.30 -13.96 -15.92
CA TYR A 233 3.73 -14.13 -15.68
C TYR A 233 4.50 -14.65 -16.91
N GLY A 234 3.79 -15.27 -17.87
CA GLY A 234 4.43 -15.99 -18.99
C GLY A 234 5.21 -17.23 -18.55
N ALA A 235 4.92 -17.77 -17.37
CA ALA A 235 5.55 -18.94 -16.76
C ALA A 235 4.53 -19.70 -15.89
N PRO A 236 4.73 -21.01 -15.63
CA PRO A 236 3.82 -21.77 -14.79
C PRO A 236 3.72 -21.21 -13.37
N VAL A 237 2.51 -20.84 -12.96
CA VAL A 237 2.17 -20.37 -11.63
C VAL A 237 1.03 -21.22 -11.09
N PHE A 238 1.15 -21.69 -9.87
CA PHE A 238 0.13 -22.49 -9.21
C PHE A 238 -0.51 -21.71 -8.08
N VAL A 239 -1.83 -21.60 -8.11
CA VAL A 239 -2.63 -21.04 -7.02
C VAL A 239 -3.26 -22.19 -6.24
N LEU A 240 -2.78 -22.36 -5.02
CA LEU A 240 -3.23 -23.44 -4.12
C LEU A 240 -4.14 -22.86 -3.04
N ARG A 241 -5.16 -23.62 -2.65
CA ARG A 241 -6.01 -23.30 -1.50
C ARG A 241 -5.75 -24.31 -0.40
N ALA A 242 -5.23 -23.88 0.72
CA ALA A 242 -4.94 -24.72 1.87
C ALA A 242 -5.42 -24.03 3.17
N GLY A 243 -6.28 -24.71 3.94
CA GLY A 243 -6.78 -24.17 5.21
C GLY A 243 -7.48 -22.81 5.11
N GLY A 244 -8.18 -22.56 4.00
CA GLY A 244 -8.85 -21.27 3.74
C GLY A 244 -7.92 -20.13 3.27
N ARG A 245 -6.63 -20.43 3.08
CA ARG A 245 -5.63 -19.48 2.56
C ARG A 245 -5.31 -19.77 1.10
N LEU A 246 -4.97 -18.69 0.38
CA LEU A 246 -4.41 -18.75 -0.97
C LEU A 246 -2.89 -18.70 -0.90
N VAL A 247 -2.23 -19.58 -1.63
CA VAL A 247 -0.77 -19.61 -1.76
C VAL A 247 -0.45 -19.61 -3.25
N VAL A 248 0.34 -18.65 -3.69
CA VAL A 248 0.84 -18.57 -5.07
C VAL A 248 2.26 -19.13 -5.10
N VAL A 249 2.50 -20.13 -5.94
CA VAL A 249 3.77 -20.86 -6.03
C VAL A 249 4.27 -20.85 -7.47
N GLY A 250 5.56 -20.66 -7.66
CA GLY A 250 6.21 -20.70 -9.00
C GLY A 250 6.24 -19.35 -9.72
N ALA A 251 5.69 -18.27 -9.11
CA ALA A 251 5.90 -16.94 -9.66
C ALA A 251 7.38 -16.55 -9.49
N PRO A 252 8.11 -16.22 -10.58
CA PRO A 252 9.50 -15.77 -10.44
C PRO A 252 9.52 -14.44 -9.68
N ASP A 253 10.23 -14.40 -8.55
CA ASP A 253 10.53 -13.16 -7.86
C ASP A 253 11.48 -12.32 -8.73
N ALA A 254 11.20 -11.04 -8.88
CA ALA A 254 11.99 -10.13 -9.70
C ALA A 254 13.44 -9.94 -9.20
N GLU A 255 13.81 -10.51 -8.04
CA GLU A 255 15.11 -10.34 -7.38
C GLU A 255 16.13 -11.44 -7.70
N GLU A 256 15.76 -12.59 -8.28
CA GLU A 256 16.72 -13.68 -8.54
C GLU A 256 17.58 -13.50 -9.82
N SER A 257 17.44 -12.42 -10.58
CA SER A 257 18.18 -12.24 -11.83
C SER A 257 19.58 -11.59 -11.71
N HIS A 258 20.09 -11.35 -10.51
CA HIS A 258 21.43 -10.74 -10.34
C HIS A 258 22.25 -11.40 -9.25
N HIS A 259 22.71 -12.63 -9.41
CA HIS A 259 23.92 -13.15 -8.76
C HIS A 259 24.29 -14.54 -9.31
N HIS A 260 24.64 -14.62 -10.60
CA HIS A 260 25.62 -15.61 -11.02
C HIS A 260 27.00 -14.92 -10.99
N HIS A 261 27.66 -14.97 -9.85
CA HIS A 261 29.10 -14.82 -9.81
C HIS A 261 29.74 -16.14 -10.25
N ASP A 262 30.29 -16.11 -11.46
CA ASP A 262 31.26 -17.13 -11.91
C ASP A 262 32.39 -17.18 -10.90
N HIS A 263 32.44 -18.23 -10.11
CA HIS A 263 33.63 -18.62 -9.38
C HIS A 263 34.52 -19.41 -10.34
N ASP A 264 35.46 -18.70 -10.98
CA ASP A 264 36.62 -19.30 -11.62
C ASP A 264 37.48 -19.97 -10.56
N PRO A 265 37.77 -21.28 -10.63
CA PRO A 265 38.69 -21.94 -9.72
C PRO A 265 40.10 -21.67 -10.20
N HIS A 266 40.83 -20.82 -9.51
CA HIS A 266 42.28 -20.71 -9.70
C HIS A 266 42.98 -22.01 -9.33
N PRO A 267 43.81 -22.61 -10.22
CA PRO A 267 44.62 -23.78 -9.89
C PRO A 267 45.81 -23.36 -9.01
N HIS A 268 45.87 -23.92 -7.81
CA HIS A 268 47.03 -23.82 -6.97
C HIS A 268 48.17 -24.67 -7.57
N SER A 269 49.21 -24.02 -8.10
CA SER A 269 50.49 -24.65 -8.47
C SER A 269 51.34 -24.85 -7.22
N HIS A 270 51.51 -26.11 -6.81
CA HIS A 270 52.58 -26.51 -5.88
C HIS A 270 53.90 -26.43 -6.63
N GLY A 271 54.76 -25.50 -6.21
CA GLY A 271 56.19 -25.49 -6.52
C GLY A 271 56.96 -26.08 -5.35
N ALA A 272 57.47 -27.28 -5.52
CA ALA A 272 58.51 -27.82 -4.70
C ALA A 272 59.86 -27.36 -5.26
N ALA A 273 60.78 -26.96 -4.40
CA ALA A 273 62.21 -27.15 -4.62
C ALA A 273 63.04 -26.69 -3.41
N SER A 274 63.81 -27.61 -2.91
CA SER A 274 65.20 -27.55 -2.39
C SER A 274 65.51 -26.52 -1.32
#